data_a1a2b2ca2e7f6ec2681acbaa21f502bc
#
_entry.id   a1a2b2ca2e7f6ec2681acbaa21f502bc
#
_cell.length_a   1.000
_cell.length_b   1.000
_cell.length_c   1.000
_cell.angle_alpha   90.00
_cell.angle_beta   90.00
_cell.angle_gamma   90.00
#
_symmetry.space_group_name_H-M   'P 1'
#
loop_
_entity.id
_entity.type
_entity.pdbx_description
1 polymer ?
#
loop_
_entity_poly.entity_id
_entity_poly.type
_entity_poly.pdbx_seq_one_letter_code
_entity_poly.pdbx_strand_id
1 'polypeptide(L)'
;MLIARYALGSEIHYGIQESPTTWRRLRGLPFERLEETGVMDESRQLRLLCPIDRPRIFGVGFNYAAHAKETGHPLPSRPAMFMKPDGCAIGPDEPIVYPLEGTRVDFECELAVVIGKPGRRIPVAMAHQHIFGVTCANDISERPIQFSEMESGCLLIGKGFDTFCPLGPVIATGLDHRQLKLSTRVNGQVRQSSNTSDLIFGVDELVSYISQAITLRPGDVIITGTPEGIGPLNIGDTVEIEIEGIGILRNPVIAESR
;
A
#
# COMPACT_ATOMS: atom_id res chain seq x y z
N MET A 1 -11.36 13.46 -1.89
CA MET A 1 -12.31 12.75 -1.01
C MET A 1 -11.59 11.62 -0.32
N LEU A 2 -12.02 11.22 0.89
CA LEU A 2 -11.50 10.02 1.56
C LEU A 2 -12.57 8.91 1.47
N ILE A 3 -12.18 7.76 0.93
CA ILE A 3 -13.09 6.63 0.69
C ILE A 3 -12.58 5.42 1.48
N ALA A 4 -13.44 4.84 2.32
CA ALA A 4 -13.13 3.62 3.07
C ALA A 4 -13.95 2.43 2.56
N ARG A 5 -13.38 1.24 2.72
CA ARG A 5 -14.10 -0.03 2.79
C ARG A 5 -14.25 -0.41 4.25
N TYR A 6 -15.43 -0.75 4.70
CA TYR A 6 -15.69 -1.05 6.10
C TYR A 6 -16.75 -2.11 6.30
N ALA A 7 -16.67 -2.78 7.44
CA ALA A 7 -17.71 -3.67 7.92
C ALA A 7 -18.65 -2.91 8.87
N LEU A 8 -19.95 -3.11 8.69
CA LEU A 8 -21.02 -2.71 9.60
C LEU A 8 -21.83 -3.96 9.97
N GLY A 9 -21.58 -4.52 11.15
CA GLY A 9 -22.06 -5.87 11.48
C GLY A 9 -21.46 -6.90 10.53
N SER A 10 -22.31 -7.67 9.84
CA SER A 10 -21.90 -8.68 8.86
C SER A 10 -21.81 -8.16 7.41
N GLU A 11 -22.22 -6.93 7.16
CA GLU A 11 -22.22 -6.35 5.81
C GLU A 11 -20.96 -5.54 5.55
N ILE A 12 -20.50 -5.56 4.29
CA ILE A 12 -19.34 -4.79 3.82
C ILE A 12 -19.83 -3.70 2.88
N HIS A 13 -19.36 -2.47 3.13
CA HIS A 13 -19.72 -1.29 2.38
C HIS A 13 -18.49 -0.47 1.98
N TYR A 14 -18.68 0.40 1.02
CA TYR A 14 -17.81 1.56 0.77
C TYR A 14 -18.53 2.84 1.19
N GLY A 15 -17.77 3.83 1.63
CA GLY A 15 -18.33 5.15 1.94
C GLY A 15 -17.31 6.27 1.78
N ILE A 16 -17.84 7.47 1.53
CA ILE A 16 -17.08 8.73 1.51
C ILE A 16 -17.15 9.33 2.89
N GLN A 17 -16.01 9.75 3.43
CA GLN A 17 -15.97 10.48 4.70
C GLN A 17 -16.58 11.87 4.54
N GLU A 18 -17.66 12.14 5.27
CA GLU A 18 -18.33 13.44 5.31
C GLU A 18 -17.83 14.30 6.49
N SER A 19 -17.53 13.62 7.61
CA SER A 19 -16.98 14.23 8.80
C SER A 19 -16.09 13.23 9.54
N PRO A 20 -15.36 13.60 10.58
CA PRO A 20 -14.60 12.63 11.38
C PRO A 20 -15.43 11.48 11.95
N THR A 21 -16.74 11.66 12.06
CA THR A 21 -17.65 10.71 12.69
C THR A 21 -18.67 10.07 11.76
N THR A 22 -18.75 10.47 10.49
CA THR A 22 -19.80 10.00 9.57
C THR A 22 -19.26 9.69 8.19
N TRP A 23 -19.86 8.66 7.58
CA TRP A 23 -19.56 8.18 6.25
C TRP A 23 -20.81 8.10 5.41
N ARG A 24 -20.78 8.68 4.21
CA ARG A 24 -21.85 8.56 3.22
C ARG A 24 -21.64 7.29 2.42
N ARG A 25 -22.58 6.33 2.58
CA ARG A 25 -22.48 4.99 1.98
C ARG A 25 -22.57 5.05 0.46
N LEU A 26 -21.71 4.29 -0.19
CA LEU A 26 -21.68 4.10 -1.63
C LEU A 26 -22.34 2.77 -2.02
N ARG A 27 -22.81 2.70 -3.26
CA ARG A 27 -23.29 1.48 -3.90
C ARG A 27 -22.19 0.91 -4.80
N GLY A 28 -21.91 -0.38 -4.68
CA GLY A 28 -20.93 -1.08 -5.52
C GLY A 28 -19.48 -0.68 -5.28
N LEU A 29 -18.66 -0.84 -6.30
CA LEU A 29 -17.21 -0.57 -6.24
C LEU A 29 -16.93 0.88 -6.65
N PRO A 30 -16.30 1.70 -5.78
CA PRO A 30 -16.12 3.13 -6.04
C PRO A 30 -15.20 3.41 -7.23
N PHE A 31 -14.26 2.52 -7.54
CA PHE A 31 -13.36 2.66 -8.70
C PHE A 31 -14.00 2.28 -10.03
N GLU A 32 -15.20 1.70 -10.04
CA GLU A 32 -16.01 1.50 -11.25
C GLU A 32 -16.97 2.65 -11.42
N ARG A 33 -17.68 3.01 -10.35
CA ARG A 33 -18.64 4.11 -10.35
C ARG A 33 -18.86 4.63 -8.93
N LEU A 34 -18.77 5.95 -8.75
CA LEU A 34 -19.19 6.61 -7.53
C LEU A 34 -20.71 6.82 -7.56
N GLU A 35 -21.45 6.00 -6.82
CA GLU A 35 -22.90 6.10 -6.69
C GLU A 35 -23.31 6.12 -5.22
N GLU A 36 -23.95 7.20 -4.80
CA GLU A 36 -24.35 7.40 -3.41
C GLU A 36 -25.70 6.73 -3.13
N THR A 37 -25.86 6.16 -1.93
CA THR A 37 -27.12 5.53 -1.50
C THR A 37 -28.04 6.47 -0.75
N GLY A 38 -27.55 7.61 -0.27
CA GLY A 38 -28.23 8.51 0.66
C GLY A 38 -28.18 8.06 2.12
N VAL A 39 -27.57 6.92 2.42
CA VAL A 39 -27.43 6.40 3.79
C VAL A 39 -26.16 6.98 4.42
N MET A 40 -26.28 7.35 5.71
CA MET A 40 -25.15 7.82 6.54
C MET A 40 -24.83 6.78 7.62
N ASP A 41 -23.55 6.42 7.73
CA ASP A 41 -23.05 5.48 8.72
C ASP A 41 -22.17 6.20 9.74
N GLU A 42 -22.22 5.78 11.03
CA GLU A 42 -21.43 6.39 12.10
C GLU A 42 -20.10 5.65 12.31
N SER A 43 -18.98 6.38 12.35
CA SER A 43 -17.61 5.82 12.49
C SER A 43 -17.46 4.85 13.66
N ARG A 44 -18.12 5.11 14.81
CA ARG A 44 -18.05 4.26 16.01
C ARG A 44 -18.63 2.86 15.83
N GLN A 45 -19.40 2.62 14.75
CA GLN A 45 -20.06 1.35 14.45
C GLN A 45 -19.30 0.55 13.39
N LEU A 46 -18.27 1.14 12.80
CA LEU A 46 -17.55 0.60 11.65
C LEU A 46 -16.23 -0.04 12.08
N ARG A 47 -15.86 -1.10 11.38
CA ARG A 47 -14.49 -1.60 11.34
C ARG A 47 -13.93 -1.36 9.95
N LEU A 48 -12.88 -0.56 9.85
CA LEU A 48 -12.18 -0.34 8.56
C LEU A 48 -11.56 -1.66 8.08
N LEU A 49 -11.57 -1.86 6.78
CA LEU A 49 -11.02 -3.02 6.11
C LEU A 49 -9.94 -2.59 5.12
N CYS A 50 -9.16 -3.54 4.61
CA CYS A 50 -8.33 -3.29 3.43
C CYS A 50 -9.19 -2.61 2.36
N PRO A 51 -8.79 -1.43 1.86
CA PRO A 51 -9.66 -0.62 0.99
C PRO A 51 -9.97 -1.27 -0.37
N ILE A 52 -9.18 -2.29 -0.77
CA ILE A 52 -9.42 -3.07 -1.98
C ILE A 52 -9.51 -4.54 -1.59
N ASP A 53 -10.56 -5.22 -2.07
CA ASP A 53 -10.72 -6.65 -1.85
C ASP A 53 -9.83 -7.42 -2.82
N ARG A 54 -8.87 -8.20 -2.28
CA ARG A 54 -7.96 -9.08 -3.04
C ARG A 54 -7.32 -8.39 -4.27
N PRO A 55 -6.54 -7.30 -4.06
CA PRO A 55 -5.94 -6.55 -5.16
C PRO A 55 -4.85 -7.34 -5.88
N ARG A 56 -4.66 -7.10 -7.18
CA ARG A 56 -3.37 -7.39 -7.81
C ARG A 56 -2.39 -6.31 -7.37
N ILE A 57 -1.27 -6.70 -6.76
CA ILE A 57 -0.30 -5.76 -6.20
C ILE A 57 0.99 -5.83 -7.01
N PHE A 58 1.34 -4.70 -7.64
CA PHE A 58 2.61 -4.48 -8.31
C PHE A 58 3.53 -3.70 -7.38
N GLY A 59 4.71 -4.23 -7.10
CA GLY A 59 5.70 -3.57 -6.27
C GLY A 59 6.89 -3.06 -7.08
N VAL A 60 7.54 -2.02 -6.56
CA VAL A 60 8.71 -1.40 -7.18
C VAL A 60 9.85 -1.35 -6.15
N GLY A 61 10.92 -2.10 -6.39
CA GLY A 61 12.12 -2.08 -5.56
C GLY A 61 13.06 -0.92 -5.89
N PHE A 62 13.80 -0.43 -4.87
CA PHE A 62 14.89 0.56 -5.00
C PHE A 62 14.47 1.89 -5.63
N ASN A 63 13.26 2.34 -5.39
CA ASN A 63 12.71 3.55 -6.02
C ASN A 63 13.00 4.85 -5.23
N TYR A 64 13.79 4.78 -4.17
CA TYR A 64 14.36 5.93 -3.45
C TYR A 64 15.89 5.81 -3.46
N ALA A 65 16.57 6.89 -3.87
CA ALA A 65 18.04 6.86 -4.00
C ALA A 65 18.76 6.59 -2.67
N ALA A 66 18.24 7.14 -1.57
CA ALA A 66 18.80 6.92 -0.25
C ALA A 66 18.63 5.46 0.23
N HIS A 67 17.47 4.83 -0.06
CA HIS A 67 17.25 3.40 0.23
C HIS A 67 18.13 2.49 -0.61
N ALA A 68 18.31 2.75 -1.91
CA ALA A 68 19.25 1.99 -2.75
C ALA A 68 20.67 2.05 -2.20
N LYS A 69 21.11 3.24 -1.73
CA LYS A 69 22.42 3.43 -1.09
C LYS A 69 22.53 2.70 0.25
N GLU A 70 21.48 2.77 1.11
CA GLU A 70 21.41 2.07 2.41
C GLU A 70 21.62 0.56 2.24
N THR A 71 21.01 -0.02 1.22
CA THR A 71 21.05 -1.46 0.93
C THR A 71 22.21 -1.89 0.03
N GLY A 72 23.08 -0.94 -0.37
CA GLY A 72 24.26 -1.24 -1.19
C GLY A 72 23.98 -1.55 -2.67
N HIS A 73 22.80 -1.17 -3.17
CA HIS A 73 22.41 -1.41 -4.55
C HIS A 73 22.68 -0.18 -5.44
N PRO A 74 23.04 -0.38 -6.72
CA PRO A 74 23.14 0.71 -7.68
C PRO A 74 21.76 1.31 -7.98
N LEU A 75 21.72 2.57 -8.40
CA LEU A 75 20.48 3.19 -8.86
C LEU A 75 19.95 2.47 -10.10
N PRO A 76 18.68 2.07 -10.11
CA PRO A 76 18.09 1.35 -11.22
C PRO A 76 17.91 2.26 -12.44
N SER A 77 18.24 1.77 -13.64
CA SER A 77 17.99 2.49 -14.90
C SER A 77 16.54 2.35 -15.42
N ARG A 78 15.77 1.46 -14.81
CA ARG A 78 14.34 1.18 -15.06
C ARG A 78 13.69 0.63 -13.80
N PRO A 79 12.37 0.74 -13.62
CA PRO A 79 11.67 0.20 -12.46
C PRO A 79 11.97 -1.28 -12.24
N ALA A 80 12.41 -1.65 -11.04
CA ALA A 80 12.64 -3.03 -10.62
C ALA A 80 11.32 -3.60 -10.08
N MET A 81 10.60 -4.32 -10.94
CA MET A 81 9.23 -4.76 -10.63
C MET A 81 9.17 -6.14 -9.99
N PHE A 82 8.25 -6.29 -9.04
CA PHE A 82 7.79 -7.57 -8.51
C PHE A 82 6.27 -7.56 -8.30
N MET A 83 5.70 -8.67 -7.87
CA MET A 83 4.29 -8.77 -7.51
C MET A 83 4.15 -9.42 -6.14
N LYS A 84 3.13 -9.00 -5.40
CA LYS A 84 2.71 -9.67 -4.17
C LYS A 84 1.40 -10.42 -4.42
N PRO A 85 1.21 -11.62 -3.82
CA PRO A 85 -0.06 -12.34 -3.85
C PRO A 85 -1.19 -11.50 -3.21
N ASP A 86 -2.41 -11.69 -3.67
CA ASP A 86 -3.59 -10.99 -3.13
C ASP A 86 -3.87 -11.36 -1.66
N GLY A 87 -3.49 -12.56 -1.22
CA GLY A 87 -3.62 -13.03 0.16
C GLY A 87 -2.75 -12.28 1.17
N CYS A 88 -1.73 -11.53 0.73
CA CYS A 88 -0.91 -10.74 1.64
C CYS A 88 -1.56 -9.42 2.08
N ALA A 89 -2.64 -8.96 1.40
CA ALA A 89 -3.30 -7.70 1.70
C ALA A 89 -4.16 -7.79 2.96
N ILE A 90 -3.90 -6.91 3.93
CA ILE A 90 -4.70 -6.72 5.15
C ILE A 90 -5.06 -5.25 5.34
N GLY A 91 -6.07 -4.99 6.16
CA GLY A 91 -6.56 -3.65 6.49
C GLY A 91 -5.96 -3.06 7.76
N PRO A 92 -6.46 -1.86 8.16
CA PRO A 92 -6.11 -1.24 9.43
C PRO A 92 -6.45 -2.14 10.62
N ASP A 93 -5.59 -2.12 11.65
CA ASP A 93 -5.70 -2.88 12.90
C ASP A 93 -5.71 -4.42 12.74
N GLU A 94 -5.65 -4.94 11.51
CA GLU A 94 -5.44 -6.37 11.27
C GLU A 94 -3.97 -6.73 11.56
N PRO A 95 -3.67 -7.89 12.18
CA PRO A 95 -2.32 -8.21 12.61
C PRO A 95 -1.42 -8.60 11.44
N ILE A 96 -0.17 -8.09 11.46
CA ILE A 96 0.94 -8.66 10.69
C ILE A 96 1.37 -9.94 11.43
N VAL A 97 1.30 -11.07 10.74
CA VAL A 97 1.69 -12.36 11.31
C VAL A 97 3.18 -12.61 11.05
N TYR A 98 3.97 -12.67 12.11
CA TYR A 98 5.40 -12.99 12.03
C TYR A 98 5.55 -14.50 11.78
N PRO A 99 6.05 -14.94 10.60
CA PRO A 99 6.04 -16.35 10.21
C PRO A 99 7.01 -17.18 11.06
N LEU A 100 6.70 -18.47 11.24
CA LEU A 100 7.53 -19.40 12.01
C LEU A 100 8.94 -19.54 11.43
N GLU A 101 9.06 -19.49 10.11
CA GLU A 101 10.33 -19.54 9.38
C GLU A 101 11.05 -18.19 9.35
N GLY A 102 10.38 -17.12 9.77
CA GLY A 102 10.90 -15.76 9.71
C GLY A 102 12.00 -15.55 10.76
N THR A 103 13.11 -14.99 10.32
CA THR A 103 14.23 -14.62 11.20
C THR A 103 14.45 -13.12 11.25
N ARG A 104 14.03 -12.40 10.20
CA ARG A 104 14.07 -10.94 10.13
C ARG A 104 12.98 -10.41 9.21
N VAL A 105 11.92 -9.90 9.80
CA VAL A 105 10.80 -9.26 9.10
C VAL A 105 10.93 -7.73 9.25
N ASP A 106 11.09 -7.02 8.14
CA ASP A 106 11.23 -5.57 8.11
C ASP A 106 9.95 -4.89 7.60
N PHE A 107 9.73 -3.65 8.04
CA PHE A 107 8.70 -2.73 7.53
C PHE A 107 9.24 -1.89 6.37
N GLU A 108 8.36 -1.47 5.46
CA GLU A 108 8.64 -0.55 4.35
C GLU A 108 7.45 0.36 4.10
N CYS A 109 7.59 1.65 4.47
CA CYS A 109 6.58 2.69 4.21
C CYS A 109 6.50 3.02 2.73
N GLU A 110 5.32 2.88 2.12
CA GLU A 110 5.13 3.16 0.71
C GLU A 110 3.84 3.92 0.43
N LEU A 111 3.86 4.81 -0.56
CA LEU A 111 2.64 5.25 -1.21
C LEU A 111 2.10 4.11 -2.08
N ALA A 112 0.82 3.82 -1.97
CA ALA A 112 0.12 2.87 -2.85
C ALA A 112 -0.84 3.62 -3.76
N VAL A 113 -0.75 3.35 -5.06
CA VAL A 113 -1.60 3.93 -6.10
C VAL A 113 -2.69 2.93 -6.47
N VAL A 114 -3.95 3.38 -6.44
CA VAL A 114 -5.12 2.55 -6.82
C VAL A 114 -5.57 2.93 -8.22
N ILE A 115 -5.64 1.96 -9.12
CA ILE A 115 -6.10 2.16 -10.48
C ILE A 115 -7.64 2.22 -10.52
N GLY A 116 -8.18 3.20 -11.25
CA GLY A 116 -9.63 3.38 -11.42
C GLY A 116 -10.12 3.16 -12.85
N LYS A 117 -9.26 3.38 -13.84
CA LYS A 117 -9.62 3.21 -15.24
C LYS A 117 -8.72 2.17 -15.90
N PRO A 118 -9.29 1.17 -16.58
CA PRO A 118 -8.47 0.16 -17.24
C PRO A 118 -7.66 0.78 -18.39
N GLY A 119 -6.47 0.22 -18.63
CA GLY A 119 -5.63 0.71 -19.72
C GLY A 119 -4.43 -0.17 -19.99
N ARG A 120 -3.95 -0.07 -21.22
CA ARG A 120 -2.70 -0.69 -21.69
C ARG A 120 -1.97 0.33 -22.57
N ARG A 121 -0.62 0.33 -22.50
CA ARG A 121 0.24 1.27 -23.23
C ARG A 121 -0.14 2.73 -22.97
N ILE A 122 -0.39 3.05 -21.69
CA ILE A 122 -0.78 4.37 -21.25
C ILE A 122 0.43 5.30 -21.38
N PRO A 123 0.33 6.41 -22.12
CA PRO A 123 1.37 7.43 -22.14
C PRO A 123 1.54 8.07 -20.74
N VAL A 124 2.76 8.46 -20.34
CA VAL A 124 3.03 9.10 -19.05
C VAL A 124 2.10 10.31 -18.82
N ALA A 125 1.94 11.16 -19.83
CA ALA A 125 1.09 12.35 -19.75
C ALA A 125 -0.40 12.05 -19.50
N MET A 126 -0.85 10.82 -19.73
CA MET A 126 -2.23 10.38 -19.54
C MET A 126 -2.41 9.50 -18.29
N ALA A 127 -1.33 9.11 -17.61
CA ALA A 127 -1.33 8.16 -16.51
C ALA A 127 -2.26 8.61 -15.35
N HIS A 128 -2.25 9.90 -15.01
CA HIS A 128 -3.10 10.49 -13.98
C HIS A 128 -4.60 10.23 -14.20
N GLN A 129 -5.06 10.05 -15.45
CA GLN A 129 -6.47 9.75 -15.77
C GLN A 129 -6.88 8.32 -15.45
N HIS A 130 -5.92 7.44 -15.19
CA HIS A 130 -6.14 6.04 -14.84
C HIS A 130 -6.07 5.79 -13.32
N ILE A 131 -5.60 6.79 -12.56
CA ILE A 131 -5.48 6.73 -11.11
C ILE A 131 -6.82 7.10 -10.46
N PHE A 132 -7.33 6.23 -9.60
CA PHE A 132 -8.51 6.51 -8.77
C PHE A 132 -8.14 7.34 -7.54
N GLY A 133 -7.06 6.97 -6.89
CA GLY A 133 -6.55 7.62 -5.70
C GLY A 133 -5.32 6.92 -5.15
N VAL A 134 -4.93 7.33 -3.94
CA VAL A 134 -3.74 6.80 -3.25
C VAL A 134 -4.08 6.39 -1.82
N THR A 135 -3.30 5.45 -1.27
CA THR A 135 -3.45 4.95 0.09
C THR A 135 -2.08 4.67 0.70
N CYS A 136 -1.99 4.43 2.01
CA CYS A 136 -0.76 3.96 2.63
C CYS A 136 -0.58 2.46 2.36
N ALA A 137 0.68 2.04 2.25
CA ALA A 137 1.08 0.64 2.23
C ALA A 137 2.27 0.39 3.13
N ASN A 138 2.36 -0.85 3.64
CA ASN A 138 3.54 -1.37 4.31
C ASN A 138 3.99 -2.63 3.58
N ASP A 139 5.08 -2.55 2.80
CA ASP A 139 5.63 -3.68 2.05
C ASP A 139 6.50 -4.56 2.94
N ILE A 140 5.85 -5.33 3.82
CA ILE A 140 6.51 -6.23 4.76
C ILE A 140 7.37 -7.26 4.01
N SER A 141 8.59 -7.49 4.55
CA SER A 141 9.61 -8.27 3.88
C SER A 141 10.33 -9.21 4.87
N GLU A 142 10.33 -10.51 4.59
CA GLU A 142 11.26 -11.43 5.26
C GLU A 142 12.60 -11.39 4.53
N ARG A 143 13.61 -10.77 5.14
CA ARG A 143 14.85 -10.37 4.45
C ARG A 143 15.74 -11.53 4.01
N PRO A 144 16.05 -12.53 4.86
CA PRO A 144 16.85 -13.68 4.44
C PRO A 144 16.28 -14.41 3.23
N ILE A 145 14.97 -14.68 3.20
CA ILE A 145 14.33 -15.33 2.06
C ILE A 145 14.38 -14.41 0.84
N GLN A 146 14.02 -13.12 1.00
CA GLN A 146 14.09 -12.13 -0.07
C GLN A 146 15.48 -12.07 -0.72
N PHE A 147 16.56 -11.99 0.07
CA PHE A 147 17.91 -11.91 -0.48
C PHE A 147 18.29 -13.18 -1.22
N SER A 148 17.96 -14.36 -0.69
CA SER A 148 18.21 -15.64 -1.38
C SER A 148 17.44 -15.74 -2.70
N GLU A 149 16.18 -15.27 -2.76
CA GLU A 149 15.40 -15.20 -3.98
C GLU A 149 16.03 -14.25 -5.01
N MET A 150 16.48 -13.07 -4.56
CA MET A 150 17.11 -12.08 -5.44
C MET A 150 18.40 -12.59 -6.09
N GLU A 151 19.21 -13.36 -5.36
CA GLU A 151 20.40 -14.05 -5.92
C GLU A 151 20.02 -15.02 -7.05
N SER A 152 18.84 -15.62 -6.97
CA SER A 152 18.30 -16.53 -7.98
C SER A 152 17.52 -15.81 -9.10
N GLY A 153 17.43 -14.47 -9.04
CA GLY A 153 16.75 -13.64 -10.04
C GLY A 153 15.22 -13.65 -9.92
N CYS A 154 14.66 -14.05 -8.79
CA CYS A 154 13.24 -13.97 -8.53
C CYS A 154 12.95 -13.22 -7.21
N LEU A 155 11.68 -12.91 -6.95
CA LEU A 155 11.23 -12.28 -5.73
C LEU A 155 9.73 -12.58 -5.54
N LEU A 156 9.40 -13.47 -4.61
CA LEU A 156 8.02 -13.89 -4.36
C LEU A 156 7.77 -14.17 -2.87
N ILE A 157 8.42 -15.17 -2.28
CA ILE A 157 8.10 -15.66 -0.94
C ILE A 157 8.50 -14.64 0.13
N GLY A 158 9.72 -14.08 0.03
CA GLY A 158 10.19 -13.07 0.99
C GLY A 158 9.31 -11.81 1.09
N LYS A 159 8.48 -11.56 0.08
CA LYS A 159 7.51 -10.44 0.00
C LYS A 159 6.06 -10.91 0.06
N GLY A 160 5.78 -12.22 -0.01
CA GLY A 160 4.46 -12.76 -0.32
C GLY A 160 3.78 -13.56 0.80
N PHE A 161 4.33 -13.60 2.01
CA PHE A 161 3.61 -14.22 3.14
C PHE A 161 2.24 -13.57 3.34
N ASP A 162 1.26 -14.33 3.79
CA ASP A 162 -0.02 -13.78 4.21
C ASP A 162 0.20 -12.62 5.20
N THR A 163 -0.62 -11.59 5.12
CA THR A 163 -0.54 -10.36 5.93
C THR A 163 0.63 -9.40 5.63
N PHE A 164 1.48 -9.70 4.65
CA PHE A 164 2.69 -8.90 4.37
C PHE A 164 2.45 -7.66 3.49
N CYS A 165 1.20 -7.24 3.30
CA CYS A 165 0.88 -5.98 2.62
C CYS A 165 -0.30 -5.24 3.29
N PRO A 166 -0.12 -4.67 4.49
CA PRO A 166 -1.09 -3.74 5.04
C PRO A 166 -1.37 -2.60 4.07
N LEU A 167 -2.66 -2.30 3.82
CA LEU A 167 -3.17 -1.23 2.96
C LEU A 167 -4.26 -0.45 3.67
N GLY A 168 -4.26 0.86 3.55
CA GLY A 168 -5.28 1.72 4.15
C GLY A 168 -4.74 3.03 4.75
N PRO A 169 -5.45 3.67 5.67
CA PRO A 169 -6.78 3.30 6.18
C PRO A 169 -7.90 3.60 5.19
N VAL A 170 -7.67 4.50 4.23
CA VAL A 170 -8.63 4.97 3.23
C VAL A 170 -7.95 5.19 1.89
N ILE A 171 -8.73 5.33 0.82
CA ILE A 171 -8.25 5.83 -0.48
C ILE A 171 -8.53 7.33 -0.53
N ALA A 172 -7.49 8.14 -0.69
CA ALA A 172 -7.61 9.57 -0.93
C ALA A 172 -7.66 9.85 -2.43
N THR A 173 -8.79 10.38 -2.92
CA THR A 173 -8.95 10.76 -4.33
C THR A 173 -8.71 12.24 -4.54
N GLY A 174 -8.11 12.60 -5.68
CA GLY A 174 -7.84 14.00 -6.03
C GLY A 174 -6.70 14.64 -5.20
N LEU A 175 -5.91 13.84 -4.50
CA LEU A 175 -4.73 14.28 -3.77
C LEU A 175 -3.54 14.38 -4.74
N ASP A 176 -2.80 15.47 -4.69
CA ASP A 176 -1.54 15.58 -5.44
C ASP A 176 -0.47 14.70 -4.78
N HIS A 177 -0.21 13.56 -5.39
CA HIS A 177 0.68 12.53 -4.86
C HIS A 177 2.17 12.78 -5.08
N ARG A 178 2.55 13.91 -5.70
CA ARG A 178 3.94 14.19 -6.09
C ARG A 178 4.80 14.73 -4.95
N GLN A 179 4.19 15.27 -3.89
CA GLN A 179 4.90 15.94 -2.79
C GLN A 179 4.26 15.64 -1.43
N LEU A 180 4.00 14.38 -1.13
CA LEU A 180 3.42 13.94 0.13
C LEU A 180 4.52 13.52 1.11
N LYS A 181 4.44 14.02 2.34
CA LYS A 181 5.25 13.49 3.43
C LYS A 181 4.79 12.09 3.78
N LEU A 182 5.75 11.18 4.01
CA LEU A 182 5.48 9.83 4.49
C LEU A 182 6.44 9.47 5.62
N SER A 183 5.95 8.69 6.57
CA SER A 183 6.74 8.27 7.71
C SER A 183 6.28 6.92 8.27
N THR A 184 7.23 6.20 8.89
CA THR A 184 6.97 5.01 9.71
C THR A 184 7.28 5.31 11.16
N ARG A 185 6.39 4.87 12.05
CA ARG A 185 6.68 4.75 13.49
C ARG A 185 6.56 3.29 13.91
N VAL A 186 7.48 2.85 14.74
CA VAL A 186 7.40 1.56 15.46
C VAL A 186 7.38 1.87 16.95
N ASN A 187 6.31 1.48 17.62
CA ASN A 187 6.09 1.78 19.06
C ASN A 187 6.21 3.28 19.35
N GLY A 188 5.68 4.13 18.46
CA GLY A 188 5.73 5.58 18.55
C GLY A 188 7.07 6.24 18.18
N GLN A 189 8.11 5.45 17.88
CA GLN A 189 9.43 5.98 17.46
C GLN A 189 9.50 6.09 15.93
N VAL A 190 9.83 7.27 15.42
CA VAL A 190 10.03 7.50 13.98
C VAL A 190 11.22 6.69 13.50
N ARG A 191 11.02 5.91 12.44
CA ARG A 191 12.02 5.08 11.77
C ARG A 191 12.32 5.52 10.35
N GLN A 192 11.28 5.85 9.57
CA GLN A 192 11.40 6.40 8.23
C GLN A 192 10.73 7.78 8.20
N SER A 193 11.29 8.71 7.42
CA SER A 193 10.70 10.02 7.17
C SER A 193 11.23 10.56 5.85
N SER A 194 10.36 10.76 4.85
CA SER A 194 10.73 11.19 3.51
C SER A 194 9.56 11.90 2.82
N ASN A 195 9.68 12.08 1.50
CA ASN A 195 8.66 12.70 0.67
C ASN A 195 8.54 11.94 -0.66
N THR A 196 7.34 11.88 -1.23
CA THR A 196 7.13 11.24 -2.54
C THR A 196 7.83 11.96 -3.70
N SER A 197 8.28 13.20 -3.50
CA SER A 197 9.15 13.90 -4.45
C SER A 197 10.53 13.26 -4.62
N ASP A 198 10.93 12.39 -3.69
CA ASP A 198 12.24 11.71 -3.70
C ASP A 198 12.19 10.37 -4.47
N LEU A 199 11.04 10.01 -5.03
CA LEU A 199 10.89 8.86 -5.93
C LEU A 199 11.77 9.03 -7.17
N ILE A 200 12.55 7.99 -7.50
CA ILE A 200 13.37 7.95 -8.73
C ILE A 200 12.47 7.89 -9.96
N PHE A 201 11.47 7.00 -9.94
CA PHE A 201 10.42 6.91 -10.95
C PHE A 201 9.12 7.37 -10.33
N GLY A 202 8.57 8.47 -10.83
CA GLY A 202 7.31 9.03 -10.35
C GLY A 202 6.11 8.14 -10.65
N VAL A 203 5.01 8.40 -9.97
CA VAL A 203 3.76 7.60 -10.07
C VAL A 203 3.29 7.46 -11.53
N ASP A 204 3.26 8.55 -12.29
CA ASP A 204 2.81 8.53 -13.70
C ASP A 204 3.73 7.67 -14.58
N GLU A 205 5.03 7.67 -14.30
CA GLU A 205 6.01 6.84 -15.00
C GLU A 205 5.80 5.35 -14.68
N LEU A 206 5.53 5.01 -13.42
CA LEU A 206 5.25 3.62 -12.99
C LEU A 206 3.98 3.08 -13.64
N VAL A 207 2.88 3.84 -13.62
CA VAL A 207 1.62 3.47 -14.30
C VAL A 207 1.88 3.24 -15.80
N SER A 208 2.58 4.17 -16.45
CA SER A 208 2.94 4.02 -17.85
C SER A 208 3.79 2.78 -18.08
N TYR A 209 4.87 2.59 -17.31
CA TYR A 209 5.82 1.48 -17.46
C TYR A 209 5.14 0.12 -17.34
N ILE A 210 4.35 -0.11 -16.30
CA ILE A 210 3.62 -1.37 -16.09
C ILE A 210 2.64 -1.61 -17.24
N SER A 211 1.93 -0.55 -17.66
CA SER A 211 0.91 -0.66 -18.70
C SER A 211 1.45 -1.00 -20.10
N GLN A 212 2.76 -0.84 -20.35
CA GLN A 212 3.37 -1.27 -21.62
C GLN A 212 3.23 -2.79 -21.83
N ALA A 213 3.34 -3.57 -20.75
CA ALA A 213 3.30 -5.03 -20.80
C ALA A 213 1.97 -5.61 -20.29
N ILE A 214 1.41 -5.01 -19.22
CA ILE A 214 0.28 -5.56 -18.46
C ILE A 214 -0.91 -4.61 -18.57
N THR A 215 -2.08 -5.12 -18.97
CA THR A 215 -3.31 -4.32 -18.90
C THR A 215 -3.67 -4.07 -17.44
N LEU A 216 -3.65 -2.80 -17.02
CA LEU A 216 -4.10 -2.36 -15.71
C LEU A 216 -5.63 -2.43 -15.65
N ARG A 217 -6.18 -2.70 -14.47
CA ARG A 217 -7.62 -2.85 -14.19
C ARG A 217 -8.02 -2.03 -12.98
N PRO A 218 -9.27 -1.59 -12.88
CA PRO A 218 -9.78 -0.98 -11.66
C PRO A 218 -9.54 -1.88 -10.44
N GLY A 219 -9.06 -1.29 -9.35
CA GLY A 219 -8.67 -2.01 -8.13
C GLY A 219 -7.26 -2.60 -8.13
N ASP A 220 -6.48 -2.52 -9.22
CA ASP A 220 -5.05 -2.81 -9.16
C ASP A 220 -4.35 -1.81 -8.25
N VAL A 221 -3.33 -2.29 -7.53
CA VAL A 221 -2.52 -1.49 -6.61
C VAL A 221 -1.07 -1.49 -7.07
N ILE A 222 -0.45 -0.30 -7.08
CA ILE A 222 0.99 -0.14 -7.33
C ILE A 222 1.60 0.44 -6.06
N ILE A 223 2.44 -0.32 -5.36
CA ILE A 223 3.25 0.15 -4.25
C ILE A 223 4.56 0.68 -4.82
N THR A 224 4.92 1.93 -4.42
CA THR A 224 5.85 2.76 -5.20
C THR A 224 7.30 2.71 -4.75
N GLY A 225 7.63 1.88 -3.77
CA GLY A 225 8.95 1.82 -3.16
C GLY A 225 9.03 2.58 -1.84
N THR A 226 9.99 2.19 -1.03
CA THR A 226 10.21 2.71 0.33
C THR A 226 11.46 3.60 0.41
N PRO A 227 11.47 4.64 1.27
CA PRO A 227 12.68 5.40 1.60
C PRO A 227 13.61 4.60 2.54
N GLU A 228 14.77 5.18 2.86
CA GLU A 228 15.70 4.69 3.87
C GLU A 228 15.08 4.63 5.27
N GLY A 229 15.74 3.90 6.18
CA GLY A 229 15.33 3.71 7.58
C GLY A 229 14.49 2.46 7.79
N ILE A 230 14.53 1.51 6.83
CA ILE A 230 13.94 0.17 7.03
C ILE A 230 14.53 -0.52 8.24
N GLY A 231 13.79 -1.43 8.86
CA GLY A 231 14.29 -2.15 10.02
C GLY A 231 13.36 -3.24 10.52
N PRO A 232 13.86 -4.06 11.46
CA PRO A 232 13.12 -5.23 11.93
C PRO A 232 11.92 -4.84 12.79
N LEU A 233 10.86 -5.63 12.65
CA LEU A 233 9.71 -5.74 13.54
C LEU A 233 9.94 -6.92 14.49
N ASN A 234 9.41 -6.79 15.70
CA ASN A 234 9.36 -7.87 16.69
C ASN A 234 7.90 -8.21 17.01
N ILE A 235 7.68 -9.43 17.44
CA ILE A 235 6.37 -9.83 17.97
C ILE A 235 6.00 -8.94 19.16
N GLY A 236 4.79 -8.36 19.13
CA GLY A 236 4.31 -7.39 20.11
C GLY A 236 4.51 -5.92 19.70
N ASP A 237 5.25 -5.64 18.63
CA ASP A 237 5.36 -4.28 18.09
C ASP A 237 4.04 -3.79 17.49
N THR A 238 3.90 -2.48 17.44
CA THR A 238 2.89 -1.79 16.64
C THR A 238 3.61 -0.90 15.63
N VAL A 239 3.30 -1.11 14.34
CA VAL A 239 3.83 -0.29 13.24
C VAL A 239 2.74 0.63 12.72
N GLU A 240 3.11 1.88 12.45
CA GLU A 240 2.23 2.92 11.91
C GLU A 240 2.90 3.52 10.67
N ILE A 241 2.16 3.51 9.56
CA ILE A 241 2.51 4.21 8.32
C ILE A 241 1.62 5.43 8.20
N GLU A 242 2.22 6.61 8.14
CA GLU A 242 1.49 7.88 7.97
C GLU A 242 1.89 8.53 6.66
N ILE A 243 0.88 8.90 5.86
CA ILE A 243 1.07 9.68 4.63
C ILE A 243 0.14 10.90 4.68
N GLU A 244 0.71 12.07 4.37
CA GLU A 244 0.03 13.35 4.35
C GLU A 244 -1.25 13.30 3.49
N GLY A 245 -2.38 13.76 4.06
CA GLY A 245 -3.67 13.78 3.38
C GLY A 245 -4.40 12.43 3.26
N ILE A 246 -3.79 11.33 3.75
CA ILE A 246 -4.41 10.00 3.76
C ILE A 246 -4.77 9.59 5.19
N GLY A 247 -3.83 9.71 6.13
CA GLY A 247 -3.98 9.32 7.52
C GLY A 247 -2.96 8.28 7.96
N ILE A 248 -3.31 7.52 9.00
CA ILE A 248 -2.41 6.54 9.65
C ILE A 248 -2.96 5.13 9.44
N LEU A 249 -2.17 4.29 8.80
CA LEU A 249 -2.36 2.85 8.75
C LEU A 249 -1.58 2.22 9.90
N ARG A 250 -2.29 1.55 10.81
CA ARG A 250 -1.72 0.96 12.01
C ARG A 250 -1.96 -0.55 12.02
N ASN A 251 -0.93 -1.32 12.36
CA ASN A 251 -1.02 -2.78 12.46
C ASN A 251 -0.18 -3.29 13.64
N PRO A 252 -0.73 -4.17 14.49
CA PRO A 252 0.04 -4.91 15.49
C PRO A 252 0.80 -6.08 14.83
N VAL A 253 1.91 -6.49 15.44
CA VAL A 253 2.70 -7.67 15.02
C VAL A 253 2.45 -8.81 16.00
N ILE A 254 2.02 -9.95 15.51
CA ILE A 254 1.76 -11.14 16.32
C ILE A 254 2.58 -12.35 15.85
N ALA A 255 2.76 -13.33 16.72
CA ALA A 255 3.35 -14.60 16.33
C ALA A 255 2.38 -15.41 15.47
N GLU A 256 2.89 -16.15 14.50
CA GLU A 256 2.12 -17.21 13.85
C GLU A 256 1.78 -18.32 14.85
N SER A 257 0.52 -18.75 14.84
CA SER A 257 0.07 -19.90 15.64
C SER A 257 0.33 -21.21 14.88
N ARG A 258 0.84 -22.21 15.59
CA ARG A 258 1.01 -23.58 15.05
C ARG A 258 -0.32 -24.28 14.90
#